data_9002d4465d70be5558c047f2354db6d7
#
_entry.id   9002d4465d70be5558c047f2354db6d7
#
_cell.length_a   1.000
_cell.length_b   1.000
_cell.length_c   1.000
_cell.angle_alpha   90.00
_cell.angle_beta   90.00
_cell.angle_gamma   90.00
#
_symmetry.space_group_name_H-M   'P 1'
#
loop_
_entity.id
_entity.type
_entity.pdbx_description
1 polymer ?
#
loop_
_entity_poly.entity_id
_entity_poly.type
_entity_poly.pdbx_seq_one_letter_code
_entity_poly.pdbx_strand_id
1 'polypeptide(L)'
;DWIVESQVKDLTIICNDAGYPEKGVGKLLLHHQVKKLIVTHIGTNPNAGKLMSEQEIEVELIPQGTFVEQIRAYAGRLGGVLSPTGIHTPVEDGKEIITIKGVPFILSEPIGADLALICAYQSDERGNLIYKGSARNFNPTMAMAGDTVIACVEKRVEDIDPEHVITPHPFIDYLVEVS
;
A
#
# COMPACT_ATOMS: atom_id res chain seq x y z
N ASP A 1 1.23 -11.00 -12.87
CA ASP A 1 0.51 -11.79 -13.87
C ASP A 1 -0.35 -12.88 -13.22
N TRP A 2 0.15 -13.65 -12.23
CA TRP A 2 -0.60 -14.74 -11.59
C TRP A 2 -1.95 -14.32 -10.97
N ILE A 3 -2.06 -13.14 -10.37
CA ILE A 3 -3.34 -12.64 -9.86
C ILE A 3 -4.31 -12.40 -11.02
N VAL A 4 -3.83 -11.88 -12.16
CA VAL A 4 -4.67 -11.73 -13.37
C VAL A 4 -5.12 -13.09 -13.87
N GLU A 5 -4.21 -14.06 -13.97
CA GLU A 5 -4.47 -15.41 -14.45
C GLU A 5 -5.41 -16.21 -13.53
N SER A 6 -5.36 -15.95 -12.22
CA SER A 6 -6.27 -16.59 -11.24
C SER A 6 -7.72 -16.18 -11.40
N GLN A 7 -7.99 -15.07 -12.10
CA GLN A 7 -9.33 -14.51 -12.32
C GLN A 7 -10.11 -14.19 -11.02
N VAL A 8 -9.42 -14.08 -9.89
CA VAL A 8 -10.03 -13.65 -8.62
C VAL A 8 -10.68 -12.28 -8.80
N LYS A 9 -11.85 -12.08 -8.20
CA LYS A 9 -12.68 -10.87 -8.33
C LYS A 9 -12.86 -10.18 -6.98
N ASP A 10 -13.45 -9.00 -7.05
CA ASP A 10 -13.85 -8.21 -5.88
C ASP A 10 -12.68 -7.82 -4.96
N LEU A 11 -11.47 -7.66 -5.53
CA LEU A 11 -10.30 -7.28 -4.78
C LEU A 11 -10.42 -5.85 -4.24
N THR A 12 -10.05 -5.66 -2.97
CA THR A 12 -9.70 -4.36 -2.41
C THR A 12 -8.20 -4.15 -2.55
N ILE A 13 -7.80 -3.15 -3.31
CA ILE A 13 -6.40 -2.83 -3.55
C ILE A 13 -6.01 -1.59 -2.76
N ILE A 14 -4.93 -1.69 -2.00
CA ILE A 14 -4.33 -0.61 -1.23
C ILE A 14 -2.96 -0.33 -1.84
N CYS A 15 -2.79 0.84 -2.45
CA CYS A 15 -1.52 1.20 -3.10
C CYS A 15 -1.34 2.71 -3.16
N ASN A 16 -0.09 3.17 -3.31
CA ASN A 16 0.18 4.60 -3.42
C ASN A 16 -0.42 5.21 -4.69
N ASP A 17 -0.36 4.48 -5.80
CA ASP A 17 -0.74 4.96 -7.13
C ASP A 17 -1.43 3.83 -7.90
N ALA A 18 -2.43 4.18 -8.75
CA ALA A 18 -3.15 3.20 -9.57
C ALA A 18 -2.29 2.57 -10.69
N GLY A 19 -1.03 2.95 -10.79
CA GLY A 19 -0.08 2.44 -11.78
C GLY A 19 -0.38 2.92 -13.21
N TYR A 20 0.26 2.29 -14.16
CA TYR A 20 -0.03 2.44 -15.58
C TYR A 20 -0.98 1.32 -16.04
N PRO A 21 -1.79 1.52 -17.11
CA PRO A 21 -2.84 0.57 -17.50
C PRO A 21 -2.39 -0.89 -17.66
N GLU A 22 -1.19 -1.11 -18.19
CA GLU A 22 -0.68 -2.45 -18.49
C GLU A 22 0.40 -2.95 -17.51
N LYS A 23 0.58 -2.27 -16.35
CA LYS A 23 1.63 -2.61 -15.38
C LYS A 23 1.08 -2.68 -13.97
N GLY A 24 1.57 -3.67 -13.20
CA GLY A 24 1.23 -3.83 -11.79
C GLY A 24 -0.27 -3.84 -11.54
N VAL A 25 -0.72 -2.99 -10.62
CA VAL A 25 -2.14 -2.83 -10.26
C VAL A 25 -3.02 -2.46 -11.46
N GLY A 26 -2.50 -1.72 -12.43
CA GLY A 26 -3.24 -1.35 -13.63
C GLY A 26 -3.77 -2.54 -14.42
N LYS A 27 -3.05 -3.68 -14.43
CA LYS A 27 -3.54 -4.92 -15.05
C LYS A 27 -4.81 -5.44 -14.37
N LEU A 28 -4.89 -5.35 -13.04
CA LEU A 28 -6.07 -5.82 -12.30
C LEU A 28 -7.30 -4.94 -12.60
N LEU A 29 -7.10 -3.64 -12.75
CA LEU A 29 -8.14 -2.71 -13.19
C LEU A 29 -8.59 -3.01 -14.62
N LEU A 30 -7.67 -3.26 -15.54
CA LEU A 30 -7.96 -3.59 -16.93
C LEU A 30 -8.78 -4.90 -17.05
N HIS A 31 -8.56 -5.86 -16.16
CA HIS A 31 -9.25 -7.15 -16.13
C HIS A 31 -10.50 -7.16 -15.22
N HIS A 32 -10.98 -6.01 -14.73
CA HIS A 32 -12.15 -5.86 -13.87
C HIS A 32 -12.11 -6.82 -12.65
N GLN A 33 -10.95 -6.92 -12.00
CA GLN A 33 -10.75 -7.74 -10.81
C GLN A 33 -10.86 -6.93 -9.51
N VAL A 34 -10.86 -5.60 -9.61
CA VAL A 34 -10.89 -4.67 -8.48
C VAL A 34 -12.31 -4.21 -8.21
N LYS A 35 -12.74 -4.29 -6.95
CA LYS A 35 -13.99 -3.73 -6.45
C LYS A 35 -13.76 -2.39 -5.75
N LYS A 36 -12.69 -2.30 -4.96
CA LYS A 36 -12.32 -1.07 -4.24
C LYS A 36 -10.85 -0.76 -4.42
N LEU A 37 -10.53 0.50 -4.64
CA LEU A 37 -9.19 1.03 -4.74
C LEU A 37 -8.97 2.11 -3.68
N ILE A 38 -8.11 1.85 -2.70
CA ILE A 38 -7.68 2.81 -1.68
C ILE A 38 -6.31 3.33 -2.10
N VAL A 39 -6.21 4.61 -2.44
CA VAL A 39 -5.08 5.12 -3.19
C VAL A 39 -4.84 6.61 -2.93
N THR A 40 -3.64 7.09 -3.18
CA THR A 40 -3.35 8.53 -3.06
C THR A 40 -3.50 9.28 -4.40
N HIS A 41 -3.39 8.55 -5.52
CA HIS A 41 -3.40 9.14 -6.87
C HIS A 41 -3.86 8.14 -7.93
N ILE A 42 -4.68 8.60 -8.88
CA ILE A 42 -5.16 7.77 -10.01
C ILE A 42 -4.84 8.39 -11.38
N GLY A 43 -4.25 9.60 -11.41
CA GLY A 43 -4.08 10.38 -12.64
C GLY A 43 -3.16 9.75 -13.68
N THR A 44 -2.31 8.80 -13.31
CA THR A 44 -1.44 8.05 -14.24
C THR A 44 -2.17 6.90 -14.95
N ASN A 45 -3.37 6.52 -14.47
CA ASN A 45 -4.16 5.42 -15.01
C ASN A 45 -5.55 5.89 -15.49
N PRO A 46 -5.73 6.17 -16.78
CA PRO A 46 -7.03 6.58 -17.33
C PRO A 46 -8.15 5.57 -17.08
N ASN A 47 -7.83 4.25 -16.99
CA ASN A 47 -8.83 3.22 -16.72
C ASN A 47 -9.38 3.34 -15.29
N ALA A 48 -8.55 3.70 -14.30
CA ALA A 48 -9.02 3.94 -12.95
C ALA A 48 -10.04 5.08 -12.90
N GLY A 49 -9.74 6.20 -13.58
CA GLY A 49 -10.66 7.33 -13.68
C GLY A 49 -11.97 6.98 -14.40
N LYS A 50 -11.89 6.20 -15.48
CA LYS A 50 -13.06 5.71 -16.22
C LYS A 50 -13.95 4.81 -15.34
N LEU A 51 -13.38 3.76 -14.74
CA LEU A 51 -14.11 2.82 -13.90
C LEU A 51 -14.75 3.51 -12.68
N MET A 52 -14.08 4.52 -12.10
CA MET A 52 -14.63 5.34 -11.05
C MET A 52 -15.84 6.16 -11.53
N SER A 53 -15.75 6.81 -12.69
CA SER A 53 -16.83 7.64 -13.25
C SER A 53 -18.06 6.82 -13.68
N GLU A 54 -17.84 5.58 -14.11
CA GLU A 54 -18.87 4.61 -14.47
C GLU A 54 -19.44 3.86 -13.25
N GLN A 55 -18.94 4.15 -12.05
CA GLN A 55 -19.34 3.50 -10.79
C GLN A 55 -19.11 1.97 -10.77
N GLU A 56 -18.18 1.48 -11.58
CA GLU A 56 -17.79 0.07 -11.61
C GLU A 56 -16.87 -0.32 -10.46
N ILE A 57 -16.12 0.66 -9.93
CA ILE A 57 -15.27 0.48 -8.74
C ILE A 57 -15.49 1.61 -7.74
N GLU A 58 -15.32 1.30 -6.45
CA GLU A 58 -15.20 2.30 -5.41
C GLU A 58 -13.76 2.82 -5.37
N VAL A 59 -13.56 4.13 -5.40
CA VAL A 59 -12.23 4.74 -5.25
C VAL A 59 -12.21 5.65 -4.04
N GLU A 60 -11.34 5.34 -3.08
CA GLU A 60 -11.07 6.16 -1.92
C GLU A 60 -9.72 6.86 -2.10
N LEU A 61 -9.78 8.18 -2.29
CA LEU A 61 -8.59 9.02 -2.42
C LEU A 61 -8.19 9.56 -1.05
N ILE A 62 -6.99 9.22 -0.60
CA ILE A 62 -6.46 9.63 0.70
C ILE A 62 -5.21 10.49 0.49
N PRO A 63 -5.07 11.64 1.19
CA PRO A 63 -3.83 12.41 1.14
C PRO A 63 -2.63 11.52 1.50
N GLN A 64 -1.56 11.57 0.70
CA GLN A 64 -0.46 10.60 0.77
C GLN A 64 0.17 10.49 2.16
N GLY A 65 0.38 11.62 2.85
CA GLY A 65 0.93 11.61 4.21
C GLY A 65 0.00 10.90 5.21
N THR A 66 -1.31 11.15 5.13
CA THR A 66 -2.30 10.45 5.96
C THR A 66 -2.35 8.97 5.64
N PHE A 67 -2.34 8.61 4.36
CA PHE A 67 -2.35 7.22 3.89
C PHE A 67 -1.18 6.40 4.46
N VAL A 68 0.05 6.90 4.39
CA VAL A 68 1.21 6.16 4.91
C VAL A 68 1.16 6.03 6.43
N GLU A 69 0.63 7.04 7.14
CA GLU A 69 0.49 6.95 8.59
C GLU A 69 -0.65 6.02 9.02
N GLN A 70 -1.73 5.89 8.24
CA GLN A 70 -2.76 4.88 8.49
C GLN A 70 -2.20 3.46 8.36
N ILE A 71 -1.35 3.18 7.35
CA ILE A 71 -0.65 1.90 7.20
C ILE A 71 0.29 1.67 8.38
N ARG A 72 1.05 2.69 8.78
CA ARG A 72 1.95 2.63 9.95
C ARG A 72 1.19 2.42 11.26
N ALA A 73 0.03 3.04 11.41
CA ALA A 73 -0.85 2.86 12.57
C ALA A 73 -1.35 1.42 12.69
N TYR A 74 -1.72 0.78 11.58
CA TYR A 74 -2.09 -0.64 11.57
C TYR A 74 -0.93 -1.52 12.06
N ALA A 75 0.26 -1.32 11.48
CA ALA A 75 1.48 -2.03 11.88
C ALA A 75 1.81 -1.86 13.37
N GLY A 76 1.63 -0.64 13.89
CA GLY A 76 1.86 -0.29 15.29
C GLY A 76 0.72 -0.64 16.25
N ARG A 77 -0.38 -1.26 15.75
CA ARG A 77 -1.59 -1.55 16.54
C ARG A 77 -2.19 -0.29 17.20
N LEU A 78 -2.08 0.86 16.52
CA LEU A 78 -2.68 2.13 16.95
C LEU A 78 -4.14 2.21 16.51
N GLY A 79 -4.96 2.95 17.28
CA GLY A 79 -6.39 3.09 17.00
C GLY A 79 -6.74 4.04 15.85
N GLY A 80 -5.77 4.77 15.30
CA GLY A 80 -5.97 5.70 14.21
C GLY A 80 -4.90 6.79 14.13
N VAL A 81 -5.09 7.68 13.17
CA VAL A 81 -4.22 8.83 12.89
C VAL A 81 -5.03 10.10 12.95
N LEU A 82 -4.51 11.11 13.60
CA LEU A 82 -5.10 12.47 13.64
C LEU A 82 -4.29 13.38 12.70
N SER A 83 -4.93 13.88 11.65
CA SER A 83 -4.31 14.78 10.68
C SER A 83 -5.19 16.00 10.39
N PRO A 84 -4.65 17.23 10.34
CA PRO A 84 -5.40 18.40 9.90
C PRO A 84 -5.54 18.45 8.37
N THR A 85 -4.85 17.57 7.64
CA THR A 85 -4.87 17.54 6.17
C THR A 85 -6.23 17.10 5.67
N GLY A 86 -6.87 17.94 4.88
CA GLY A 86 -8.19 17.66 4.31
C GLY A 86 -9.37 18.30 5.08
N ILE A 87 -9.13 18.99 6.19
CA ILE A 87 -10.16 19.79 6.87
C ILE A 87 -10.74 20.84 5.89
N HIS A 88 -12.06 20.97 5.86
CA HIS A 88 -12.84 21.78 4.92
C HIS A 88 -12.74 21.34 3.45
N THR A 89 -12.48 20.05 3.22
CA THR A 89 -12.52 19.43 1.90
C THR A 89 -13.34 18.14 1.96
N PRO A 90 -13.72 17.54 0.81
CA PRO A 90 -14.42 16.24 0.80
C PRO A 90 -13.70 15.10 1.53
N VAL A 91 -12.43 15.26 1.89
CA VAL A 91 -11.66 14.27 2.66
C VAL A 91 -12.22 14.09 4.08
N GLU A 92 -12.87 15.12 4.65
CA GLU A 92 -13.48 15.04 6.00
C GLU A 92 -14.88 14.43 6.01
N ASP A 93 -15.52 14.28 4.84
CA ASP A 93 -16.91 13.83 4.76
C ASP A 93 -17.07 12.44 5.40
N GLY A 94 -18.01 12.37 6.36
CA GLY A 94 -18.32 11.14 7.09
C GLY A 94 -17.27 10.71 8.13
N LYS A 95 -16.22 11.51 8.36
CA LYS A 95 -15.17 11.21 9.35
C LYS A 95 -15.35 12.00 10.64
N GLU A 96 -14.86 11.46 11.75
CA GLU A 96 -14.86 12.12 13.04
C GLU A 96 -13.81 13.24 13.07
N ILE A 97 -14.22 14.42 13.56
CA ILE A 97 -13.34 15.57 13.77
C ILE A 97 -13.06 15.74 15.25
N ILE A 98 -11.80 15.64 15.64
CA ILE A 98 -11.34 15.78 17.01
C ILE A 98 -10.58 17.10 17.15
N THR A 99 -11.02 17.95 18.09
CA THR A 99 -10.34 19.22 18.35
C THR A 99 -9.34 19.07 19.49
N ILE A 100 -8.07 19.34 19.20
CA ILE A 100 -6.98 19.33 20.19
C ILE A 100 -6.39 20.73 20.29
N LYS A 101 -6.47 21.33 21.47
CA LYS A 101 -5.96 22.70 21.73
C LYS A 101 -6.49 23.74 20.73
N GLY A 102 -7.75 23.61 20.32
CA GLY A 102 -8.39 24.54 19.37
C GLY A 102 -8.08 24.25 17.89
N VAL A 103 -7.32 23.21 17.57
CA VAL A 103 -7.02 22.81 16.20
C VAL A 103 -7.85 21.57 15.84
N PRO A 104 -8.63 21.59 14.73
CA PRO A 104 -9.38 20.43 14.28
C PRO A 104 -8.48 19.42 13.56
N PHE A 105 -8.74 18.14 13.79
CA PHE A 105 -8.06 17.01 13.15
C PHE A 105 -9.11 16.00 12.68
N ILE A 106 -8.89 15.44 11.51
CA ILE A 106 -9.64 14.28 11.00
C ILE A 106 -9.09 13.03 11.67
N LEU A 107 -9.95 12.22 12.29
CA LEU A 107 -9.59 10.87 12.71
C LEU A 107 -9.68 9.92 11.49
N SER A 108 -8.57 9.30 11.15
CA SER A 108 -8.46 8.31 10.08
C SER A 108 -8.12 6.95 10.66
N GLU A 109 -8.90 5.92 10.30
CA GLU A 109 -8.71 4.55 10.77
C GLU A 109 -7.42 3.93 10.22
N PRO A 110 -6.80 2.95 10.92
CA PRO A 110 -5.66 2.21 10.41
C PRO A 110 -6.01 1.41 9.15
N ILE A 111 -5.04 1.26 8.24
CA ILE A 111 -5.20 0.50 7.00
C ILE A 111 -4.24 -0.68 7.00
N GLY A 112 -4.77 -1.91 6.97
CA GLY A 112 -4.04 -3.16 6.79
C GLY A 112 -4.63 -4.01 5.68
N ALA A 113 -3.99 -5.12 5.37
CA ALA A 113 -4.42 -6.04 4.31
C ALA A 113 -4.15 -7.50 4.67
N ASP A 114 -4.95 -8.42 4.13
CA ASP A 114 -4.71 -9.86 4.25
C ASP A 114 -3.37 -10.27 3.59
N LEU A 115 -3.00 -9.57 2.50
CA LEU A 115 -1.78 -9.85 1.73
C LEU A 115 -1.06 -8.56 1.36
N ALA A 116 0.22 -8.46 1.73
CA ALA A 116 1.12 -7.43 1.24
C ALA A 116 2.09 -8.01 0.20
N LEU A 117 2.15 -7.36 -0.96
CA LEU A 117 3.11 -7.68 -2.02
C LEU A 117 4.13 -6.55 -2.09
N ILE A 118 5.37 -6.85 -1.76
CA ILE A 118 6.44 -5.85 -1.73
C ILE A 118 7.59 -6.24 -2.66
N CYS A 119 8.36 -5.24 -3.08
CA CYS A 119 9.55 -5.44 -3.88
C CYS A 119 10.77 -4.86 -3.16
N ALA A 120 11.85 -5.64 -3.08
CA ALA A 120 13.12 -5.22 -2.51
C ALA A 120 14.28 -5.46 -3.48
N TYR A 121 15.42 -4.86 -3.21
CA TYR A 121 16.61 -5.02 -4.04
C TYR A 121 17.33 -6.34 -3.73
N GLN A 122 17.59 -6.60 -2.45
CA GLN A 122 18.27 -7.81 -2.03
C GLN A 122 17.62 -8.38 -0.76
N SER A 123 17.73 -9.69 -0.63
CA SER A 123 17.45 -10.42 0.61
C SER A 123 18.63 -11.31 0.97
N ASP A 124 18.91 -11.45 2.27
CA ASP A 124 19.72 -12.56 2.76
C ASP A 124 18.91 -13.87 2.84
N GLU A 125 19.58 -14.96 3.24
CA GLU A 125 18.92 -16.28 3.37
C GLU A 125 17.81 -16.30 4.44
N ARG A 126 17.85 -15.39 5.43
CA ARG A 126 16.86 -15.25 6.48
C ARG A 126 15.61 -14.51 6.05
N GLY A 127 15.71 -13.67 5.00
CA GLY A 127 14.63 -12.80 4.54
C GLY A 127 14.75 -11.34 5.00
N ASN A 128 15.92 -10.91 5.53
CA ASN A 128 16.18 -9.50 5.76
C ASN A 128 16.30 -8.77 4.42
N LEU A 129 15.72 -7.57 4.33
CA LEU A 129 15.62 -6.85 3.07
C LEU A 129 16.36 -5.51 3.09
N ILE A 130 16.97 -5.19 1.94
CA ILE A 130 17.42 -3.84 1.59
C ILE A 130 16.76 -3.39 0.30
N TYR A 131 16.64 -2.08 0.15
CA TYR A 131 15.97 -1.45 -0.98
C TYR A 131 16.92 -0.54 -1.74
N LYS A 132 16.67 -0.34 -3.03
CA LYS A 132 17.45 0.53 -3.90
C LYS A 132 16.58 1.63 -4.48
N GLY A 133 17.06 2.87 -4.41
CA GLY A 133 16.35 4.02 -4.98
C GLY A 133 14.94 4.18 -4.43
N SER A 134 13.98 4.46 -5.31
CA SER A 134 12.58 4.72 -4.99
C SER A 134 11.80 3.51 -4.45
N ALA A 135 12.30 2.28 -4.61
CA ALA A 135 11.69 1.09 -4.03
C ALA A 135 11.64 1.15 -2.49
N ARG A 136 12.48 1.96 -1.85
CA ARG A 136 12.44 2.23 -0.41
C ARG A 136 11.22 3.04 0.04
N ASN A 137 10.37 3.53 -0.86
CA ASN A 137 9.23 4.39 -0.54
C ASN A 137 8.22 3.69 0.41
N PHE A 138 7.18 3.05 -0.13
CA PHE A 138 6.13 2.42 0.68
C PHE A 138 6.43 0.97 1.09
N ASN A 139 7.28 0.25 0.34
CA ASN A 139 7.53 -1.17 0.58
C ASN A 139 7.88 -1.51 2.04
N PRO A 140 8.79 -0.79 2.73
CA PRO A 140 9.10 -1.10 4.13
C PRO A 140 7.90 -0.94 5.08
N THR A 141 7.05 0.05 4.83
CA THR A 141 5.87 0.31 5.66
C THR A 141 4.78 -0.72 5.38
N MET A 142 4.54 -1.06 4.12
CA MET A 142 3.57 -2.07 3.71
C MET A 142 3.92 -3.47 4.20
N ALA A 143 5.21 -3.80 4.30
CA ALA A 143 5.68 -5.06 4.89
C ALA A 143 5.19 -5.29 6.32
N MET A 144 4.90 -4.24 7.06
CA MET A 144 4.45 -4.34 8.45
C MET A 144 2.92 -4.36 8.60
N ALA A 145 2.17 -4.19 7.52
CA ALA A 145 0.72 -4.01 7.54
C ALA A 145 -0.05 -5.10 6.77
N GLY A 146 0.63 -6.14 6.31
CA GLY A 146 0.01 -7.34 5.75
C GLY A 146 -0.07 -8.46 6.79
N ASP A 147 -1.17 -9.22 6.80
CA ASP A 147 -1.26 -10.43 7.61
C ASP A 147 -0.38 -11.55 7.02
N THR A 148 -0.21 -11.53 5.71
CA THR A 148 0.78 -12.34 4.97
C THR A 148 1.61 -11.43 4.08
N VAL A 149 2.92 -11.58 4.08
CA VAL A 149 3.83 -10.73 3.31
C VAL A 149 4.66 -11.56 2.33
N ILE A 150 4.54 -11.27 1.05
CA ILE A 150 5.35 -11.85 -0.01
C ILE A 150 6.32 -10.77 -0.53
N ALA A 151 7.61 -11.01 -0.36
CA ALA A 151 8.66 -10.12 -0.87
C ALA A 151 9.26 -10.67 -2.16
N CYS A 152 9.17 -9.88 -3.24
CA CYS A 152 9.90 -10.11 -4.48
C CYS A 152 11.25 -9.40 -4.40
N VAL A 153 12.36 -10.10 -4.71
CA VAL A 153 13.71 -9.55 -4.66
C VAL A 153 14.43 -9.75 -5.99
N GLU A 154 15.27 -8.78 -6.35
CA GLU A 154 16.09 -8.87 -7.56
C GLU A 154 17.28 -9.83 -7.36
N LYS A 155 17.73 -10.04 -6.10
CA LYS A 155 18.89 -10.86 -5.80
C LYS A 155 18.84 -11.41 -4.38
N ARG A 156 19.20 -12.68 -4.24
CA ARG A 156 19.52 -13.30 -2.95
C ARG A 156 21.02 -13.25 -2.69
N VAL A 157 21.40 -12.99 -1.45
CA VAL A 157 22.79 -12.98 -0.96
C VAL A 157 22.90 -13.84 0.28
N GLU A 158 24.11 -14.26 0.62
CA GLU A 158 24.36 -15.12 1.78
C GLU A 158 24.02 -14.36 3.09
N ASP A 159 24.47 -13.10 3.20
CA ASP A 159 24.26 -12.28 4.40
C ASP A 159 24.14 -10.81 4.04
N ILE A 160 23.42 -10.05 4.87
CA ILE A 160 23.32 -8.60 4.82
C ILE A 160 23.82 -8.05 6.14
N ASP A 161 24.75 -7.10 6.08
CA ASP A 161 25.22 -6.35 7.25
C ASP A 161 23.98 -5.84 8.04
N PRO A 162 23.82 -6.21 9.32
CA PRO A 162 22.66 -5.78 10.12
C PRO A 162 22.43 -4.27 10.14
N GLU A 163 23.47 -3.47 10.01
CA GLU A 163 23.37 -2.00 9.95
C GLU A 163 22.67 -1.50 8.67
N HIS A 164 22.60 -2.32 7.62
CA HIS A 164 21.96 -2.02 6.34
C HIS A 164 20.55 -2.60 6.20
N VAL A 165 20.12 -3.45 7.11
CA VAL A 165 18.76 -4.04 7.06
C VAL A 165 17.71 -2.94 7.24
N ILE A 166 16.77 -2.89 6.29
CA ILE A 166 15.66 -1.94 6.32
C ILE A 166 14.36 -2.62 6.76
N THR A 167 14.06 -3.79 6.22
CA THR A 167 12.94 -4.63 6.66
C THR A 167 13.50 -5.92 7.23
N PRO A 168 13.40 -6.15 8.54
CA PRO A 168 13.89 -7.37 9.15
C PRO A 168 12.98 -8.57 8.82
N HIS A 169 13.59 -9.76 8.75
CA HIS A 169 12.96 -10.99 8.32
C HIS A 169 11.65 -11.38 9.03
N PRO A 170 11.40 -11.04 10.32
CA PRO A 170 10.14 -11.41 10.97
C PRO A 170 8.87 -10.82 10.32
N PHE A 171 9.03 -9.83 9.41
CA PHE A 171 7.93 -9.26 8.65
C PHE A 171 7.70 -9.93 7.29
N ILE A 172 8.46 -10.99 6.97
CA ILE A 172 8.42 -11.62 5.65
C ILE A 172 8.02 -13.08 5.79
N ASP A 173 6.90 -13.47 5.20
CA ASP A 173 6.42 -14.86 5.22
C ASP A 173 6.95 -15.66 4.01
N TYR A 174 7.01 -15.01 2.86
CA TYR A 174 7.47 -15.65 1.62
C TYR A 174 8.44 -14.76 0.86
N LEU A 175 9.47 -15.40 0.31
CA LEU A 175 10.50 -14.74 -0.48
C LEU A 175 10.57 -15.34 -1.90
N VAL A 176 10.46 -14.48 -2.91
CA VAL A 176 10.51 -14.84 -4.33
C VAL A 176 11.63 -14.05 -5.00
N GLU A 177 12.58 -14.75 -5.62
CA GLU A 177 13.58 -14.11 -6.48
C GLU A 177 13.01 -13.97 -7.89
N VAL A 178 13.03 -12.76 -8.42
CA VAL A 178 12.57 -12.46 -9.77
C VAL A 178 13.78 -12.26 -10.67
N SER A 179 13.89 -13.08 -11.70
CA SER A 179 14.94 -13.03 -12.73
C SER A 179 14.57 -12.06 -13.85
#